data_e581202f0c769b02e66d4bd38abb2f33
#
_entry.id   e581202f0c769b02e66d4bd38abb2f33
#
_cell.length_a   1.000
_cell.length_b   1.000
_cell.length_c   1.000
_cell.angle_alpha   90.00
_cell.angle_beta   90.00
_cell.angle_gamma   90.00
#
_symmetry.space_group_name_H-M   'P 1'
#
loop_
_entity.id
_entity.type
_entity.pdbx_description
1 polymer ?
#
loop_
_entity_poly.entity_id
_entity_poly.type
_entity_poly.pdbx_seq_one_letter_code
_entity_poly.pdbx_strand_id
1 'polypeptide(L)'
;MAEATDVVLVGGGIMSATLGVLLKELEPSWEITLIERLEDVALESSNAWNNAGTGHSALCELNYAPLTADGTIDPTRALNIAEQFHISRQFWATLVEEGKLTARTFIN
;
A
#
# COMPACT_ATOMS: atom_id res chain seq x y z
N MET A 1 31.66 -7.24 11.61
CA MET A 1 30.76 -6.35 12.37
C MET A 1 29.39 -6.46 11.70
N ALA A 2 28.32 -6.68 12.44
CA ALA A 2 26.98 -6.60 11.85
C ALA A 2 26.78 -5.16 11.35
N GLU A 3 26.38 -4.99 10.09
CA GLU A 3 25.98 -3.68 9.59
C GLU A 3 24.78 -3.21 10.41
N ALA A 4 24.86 -1.95 10.87
CA ALA A 4 23.75 -1.36 11.62
C ALA A 4 22.60 -1.12 10.63
N THR A 5 21.40 -1.53 11.00
CA THR A 5 20.19 -1.27 10.24
C THR A 5 19.37 -0.19 10.94
N ASP A 6 18.89 0.80 10.19
CA ASP A 6 18.10 1.90 10.74
C ASP A 6 16.63 1.47 10.92
N VAL A 7 16.13 0.64 10.01
CA VAL A 7 14.74 0.14 10.03
C VAL A 7 14.68 -1.34 9.70
N VAL A 8 13.89 -2.07 10.47
CA VAL A 8 13.54 -3.47 10.19
C VAL A 8 12.06 -3.55 9.82
N LEU A 9 11.77 -4.05 8.62
CA LEU A 9 10.41 -4.34 8.16
C LEU A 9 10.16 -5.84 8.28
N VAL A 10 9.09 -6.22 8.96
CA VAL A 10 8.74 -7.63 9.19
C VAL A 10 7.57 -8.03 8.30
N GLY A 11 7.81 -9.02 7.45
CA GLY A 11 6.88 -9.49 6.41
C GLY A 11 7.13 -8.81 5.06
N GLY A 12 7.21 -9.61 4.00
CA GLY A 12 7.50 -9.18 2.63
C GLY A 12 6.26 -8.89 1.79
N GLY A 13 5.17 -8.43 2.40
CA GLY A 13 3.95 -8.05 1.69
C GLY A 13 3.97 -6.61 1.17
N ILE A 14 2.89 -6.21 0.49
CA ILE A 14 2.74 -4.87 -0.13
C ILE A 14 2.90 -3.73 0.88
N MET A 15 2.50 -3.91 2.13
CA MET A 15 2.61 -2.87 3.15
C MET A 15 4.07 -2.55 3.47
N SER A 16 4.88 -3.57 3.73
CA SER A 16 6.31 -3.40 3.98
C SER A 16 7.05 -2.88 2.75
N ALA A 17 6.72 -3.38 1.56
CA ALA A 17 7.31 -2.91 0.32
C ALA A 17 7.03 -1.41 0.10
N THR A 18 5.78 -0.98 0.26
CA THR A 18 5.38 0.42 0.11
C THR A 18 6.05 1.30 1.16
N LEU A 19 6.04 0.87 2.43
CA LEU A 19 6.69 1.63 3.51
C LEU A 19 8.20 1.73 3.29
N GLY A 20 8.85 0.65 2.87
CA GLY A 20 10.29 0.66 2.59
C GLY A 20 10.66 1.64 1.48
N VAL A 21 9.89 1.69 0.40
CA VAL A 21 10.10 2.67 -0.67
C VAL A 21 9.88 4.10 -0.17
N LEU A 22 8.79 4.37 0.55
CA LEU A 22 8.53 5.70 1.13
C LEU A 22 9.66 6.16 2.06
N LEU A 23 10.18 5.27 2.91
CA LEU A 23 11.29 5.59 3.80
C LEU A 23 12.56 5.90 3.01
N LYS A 24 12.86 5.16 1.94
CA LYS A 24 14.03 5.43 1.09
C LYS A 24 13.89 6.74 0.30
N GLU A 25 12.67 7.17 -0.04
CA GLU A 25 12.45 8.50 -0.65
C GLU A 25 12.68 9.63 0.36
N LEU A 26 12.29 9.45 1.62
CA LEU A 26 12.44 10.46 2.66
C LEU A 26 13.86 10.51 3.23
N GLU A 27 14.47 9.35 3.43
CA GLU A 27 15.78 9.16 4.04
C GLU A 27 16.64 8.18 3.21
N PRO A 28 17.20 8.63 2.09
CA PRO A 28 17.95 7.77 1.17
C PRO A 28 19.18 7.08 1.80
N SER A 29 19.71 7.64 2.88
CA SER A 29 20.87 7.11 3.61
C SER A 29 20.55 5.93 4.53
N TRP A 30 19.27 5.73 4.89
CA TRP A 30 18.90 4.67 5.82
C TRP A 30 19.11 3.28 5.25
N GLU A 31 19.68 2.40 6.08
CA GLU A 31 19.78 0.98 5.81
C GLU A 31 18.49 0.28 6.26
N ILE A 32 17.74 -0.26 5.30
CA ILE A 32 16.45 -0.91 5.55
C ILE A 32 16.59 -2.41 5.34
N THR A 33 16.32 -3.19 6.39
CA THR A 33 16.31 -4.65 6.35
C THR A 33 14.86 -5.14 6.32
N LEU A 34 14.51 -5.94 5.31
CA LEU A 34 13.23 -6.64 5.24
C LEU A 34 13.43 -8.10 5.63
N ILE A 35 12.63 -8.58 6.59
CA ILE A 35 12.65 -9.96 7.04
C ILE A 35 11.35 -10.63 6.60
N GLU A 36 11.48 -11.69 5.79
CA GLU A 36 10.36 -12.55 5.38
C GLU A 36 10.61 -13.98 5.88
N ARG A 37 9.58 -14.64 6.40
CA ARG A 37 9.66 -16.02 6.87
C ARG A 37 9.57 -17.06 5.77
N LEU A 38 8.95 -16.69 4.64
CA LEU A 38 8.82 -17.55 3.49
C LEU A 38 10.03 -17.43 2.58
N GLU A 39 10.10 -18.26 1.58
CA GLU A 39 11.24 -18.34 0.65
C GLU A 39 11.33 -17.16 -0.32
N ASP A 40 10.25 -16.37 -0.47
CA ASP A 40 10.20 -15.17 -1.29
C ASP A 40 9.17 -14.18 -0.77
N VAL A 41 9.19 -12.95 -1.28
CA VAL A 41 8.23 -11.91 -0.95
C VAL A 41 6.88 -12.13 -1.64
N ALA A 42 5.82 -11.55 -1.10
CA ALA A 42 4.47 -11.55 -1.68
C ALA A 42 3.84 -12.94 -1.87
N LEU A 43 4.23 -13.94 -1.10
CA LEU A 43 3.69 -15.30 -1.21
C LEU A 43 2.40 -15.56 -0.42
N GLU A 44 1.99 -14.63 0.44
CA GLU A 44 0.73 -14.73 1.21
C GLU A 44 -0.37 -13.81 0.66
N SER A 45 -0.89 -12.89 1.47
CA SER A 45 -2.01 -12.00 1.09
C SER A 45 -1.71 -11.07 -0.10
N SER A 46 -0.45 -10.76 -0.35
CA SER A 46 -0.03 -9.97 -1.52
C SER A 46 0.17 -10.80 -2.80
N ASN A 47 0.00 -12.13 -2.73
CA ASN A 47 0.06 -12.99 -3.92
C ASN A 47 -1.14 -12.74 -4.82
N ALA A 48 -0.91 -12.70 -6.14
CA ALA A 48 -1.96 -12.45 -7.13
C ALA A 48 -3.14 -13.44 -7.06
N TRP A 49 -2.94 -14.66 -6.57
CA TRP A 49 -3.99 -15.66 -6.40
C TRP A 49 -4.73 -15.55 -5.05
N ASN A 50 -4.24 -14.76 -4.12
CA ASN A 50 -4.78 -14.64 -2.77
C ASN A 50 -5.55 -13.33 -2.54
N ASN A 51 -5.59 -12.43 -3.52
CA ASN A 51 -6.33 -11.17 -3.44
C ASN A 51 -6.89 -10.78 -4.81
N ALA A 52 -7.86 -9.88 -4.81
CA ALA A 52 -8.50 -9.40 -6.04
C ALA A 52 -7.63 -8.42 -6.85
N GLY A 53 -6.55 -7.90 -6.26
CA GLY A 53 -5.65 -6.93 -6.90
C GLY A 53 -6.31 -5.62 -7.29
N THR A 54 -7.45 -5.28 -6.68
CA THR A 54 -8.22 -4.10 -7.03
C THR A 54 -7.90 -2.92 -6.12
N GLY A 55 -7.58 -1.78 -6.71
CA GLY A 55 -7.65 -0.50 -6.02
C GLY A 55 -9.00 0.16 -6.26
N HIS A 56 -9.63 0.69 -5.22
CA HIS A 56 -10.91 1.38 -5.34
C HIS A 56 -11.03 2.55 -4.36
N SER A 57 -11.85 3.54 -4.72
CA SER A 57 -12.10 4.75 -3.93
C SER A 57 -13.33 4.64 -3.02
N ALA A 58 -13.65 3.45 -2.52
CA ALA A 58 -14.79 3.14 -1.66
C ALA A 58 -16.19 3.30 -2.30
N LEU A 59 -16.27 3.52 -3.60
CA LEU A 59 -17.55 3.76 -4.28
C LEU A 59 -18.40 2.49 -4.50
N CYS A 60 -17.78 1.30 -4.37
CA CYS A 60 -18.44 0.01 -4.60
C CYS A 60 -18.77 -0.75 -3.30
N GLU A 61 -18.52 -0.17 -2.13
CA GLU A 61 -18.65 -0.83 -0.83
C GLU A 61 -19.68 -0.11 0.05
N LEU A 62 -20.90 -0.62 0.10
CA LEU A 62 -22.00 -0.02 0.87
C LEU A 62 -21.74 0.02 2.38
N ASN A 63 -20.95 -0.91 2.92
CA ASN A 63 -20.58 -0.97 4.33
C ASN A 63 -19.63 0.15 4.78
N TYR A 64 -19.11 0.96 3.85
CA TYR A 64 -18.31 2.14 4.19
C TYR A 64 -19.15 3.40 4.42
N ALA A 65 -20.45 3.34 4.14
CA ALA A 65 -21.40 4.43 4.34
C ALA A 65 -22.65 3.91 5.08
N PRO A 66 -22.52 3.57 6.38
CA PRO A 66 -23.61 3.01 7.15
C PRO A 66 -24.74 4.01 7.37
N LEU A 67 -25.96 3.48 7.55
CA LEU A 67 -27.11 4.27 7.98
C LEU A 67 -26.98 4.57 9.49
N THR A 68 -27.14 5.82 9.84
CA THR A 68 -27.14 6.28 11.24
C THR A 68 -28.51 6.08 11.90
N ALA A 69 -28.60 6.23 13.22
CA ALA A 69 -29.83 6.03 13.97
C ALA A 69 -30.97 7.02 13.60
N ASP A 70 -30.63 8.19 13.06
CA ASP A 70 -31.56 9.21 12.59
C ASP A 70 -31.99 9.03 11.12
N GLY A 71 -31.51 7.96 10.47
CA GLY A 71 -31.84 7.62 9.09
C GLY A 71 -31.02 8.36 8.03
N THR A 72 -29.95 9.06 8.42
CA THR A 72 -28.99 9.64 7.49
C THR A 72 -27.86 8.67 7.15
N ILE A 73 -27.09 8.95 6.11
CA ILE A 73 -25.92 8.16 5.74
C ILE A 73 -24.68 8.85 6.29
N ASP A 74 -23.82 8.08 6.99
CA ASP A 74 -22.50 8.57 7.40
C ASP A 74 -21.44 8.23 6.33
N PRO A 75 -20.96 9.21 5.55
CA PRO A 75 -19.98 8.98 4.50
C PRO A 75 -18.53 9.02 5.00
N THR A 76 -18.28 9.27 6.28
CA THR A 76 -16.94 9.57 6.82
C THR A 76 -15.90 8.50 6.46
N ARG A 77 -16.26 7.22 6.65
CA ARG A 77 -15.35 6.12 6.33
C ARG A 77 -15.08 6.02 4.83
N ALA A 78 -16.10 6.18 3.99
CA ALA A 78 -15.96 6.15 2.54
C ALA A 78 -15.05 7.29 2.04
N LEU A 79 -15.21 8.50 2.57
CA LEU A 79 -14.39 9.66 2.24
C LEU A 79 -12.92 9.45 2.63
N ASN A 80 -12.66 8.94 3.83
CA ASN A 80 -11.30 8.63 4.28
C ASN A 80 -10.61 7.59 3.39
N ILE A 81 -11.32 6.54 2.99
CA ILE A 81 -10.78 5.50 2.10
C ILE A 81 -10.53 6.08 0.70
N ALA A 82 -11.42 6.91 0.18
CA ALA A 82 -11.25 7.58 -1.10
C ALA A 82 -10.00 8.47 -1.09
N GLU A 83 -9.80 9.26 -0.04
CA GLU A 83 -8.62 10.10 0.12
C GLU A 83 -7.32 9.27 0.14
N GLN A 84 -7.26 8.22 0.96
CA GLN A 84 -6.11 7.32 1.02
C GLN A 84 -5.81 6.66 -0.33
N PHE A 85 -6.85 6.26 -1.07
CA PHE A 85 -6.68 5.71 -2.41
C PHE A 85 -6.09 6.73 -3.39
N HIS A 86 -6.55 7.97 -3.37
CA HIS A 86 -6.02 9.02 -4.22
C HIS A 86 -4.56 9.39 -3.88
N ILE A 87 -4.21 9.42 -2.60
CA ILE A 87 -2.82 9.61 -2.16
C ILE A 87 -1.93 8.46 -2.65
N SER A 88 -2.39 7.22 -2.52
CA SER A 88 -1.67 6.04 -3.03
C SER A 88 -1.43 6.12 -4.54
N ARG A 89 -2.42 6.58 -5.30
CA ARG A 89 -2.28 6.77 -6.75
C ARG A 89 -1.23 7.82 -7.11
N GLN A 90 -1.17 8.92 -6.36
CA GLN A 90 -0.14 9.96 -6.56
C GLN A 90 1.26 9.39 -6.31
N PHE A 91 1.43 8.65 -5.23
CA PHE A 91 2.69 7.98 -4.92
C PHE A 91 3.13 7.03 -6.04
N TRP A 92 2.25 6.17 -6.52
CA TRP A 92 2.57 5.26 -7.63
C TRP A 92 2.86 5.99 -8.94
N ALA A 93 2.14 7.07 -9.23
CA ALA A 93 2.42 7.90 -10.39
C ALA A 93 3.83 8.51 -10.33
N THR A 94 4.24 9.01 -9.16
CA THR A 94 5.60 9.52 -8.94
C THR A 94 6.65 8.44 -9.21
N LEU A 95 6.46 7.20 -8.69
CA LEU A 95 7.40 6.10 -8.93
C LEU A 95 7.51 5.72 -10.42
N VAL A 96 6.41 5.84 -11.17
CA VAL A 96 6.41 5.63 -12.62
C VAL A 96 7.16 6.76 -13.34
N GLU A 97 6.91 8.02 -12.98
CA GLU A 97 7.59 9.19 -13.55
C GLU A 97 9.09 9.16 -13.31
N GLU A 98 9.51 8.66 -12.15
CA GLU A 98 10.91 8.46 -11.79
C GLU A 98 11.55 7.20 -12.39
N GLY A 99 10.79 6.40 -13.14
CA GLY A 99 11.27 5.17 -13.77
C GLY A 99 11.51 3.99 -12.80
N LYS A 100 11.04 4.10 -11.56
CA LYS A 100 11.16 3.04 -10.54
C LYS A 100 10.13 1.92 -10.73
N LEU A 101 8.99 2.24 -11.33
CA LEU A 101 7.96 1.30 -11.73
C LEU A 101 7.56 1.52 -13.18
N THR A 102 7.01 0.49 -13.81
CA THR A 102 6.42 0.63 -15.16
C THR A 102 4.92 0.85 -15.05
N ALA A 103 4.34 1.65 -15.95
CA ALA A 103 2.88 1.87 -15.99
C ALA A 103 2.10 0.55 -16.14
N ARG A 104 2.68 -0.46 -16.80
CA ARG A 104 2.09 -1.80 -16.97
C ARG A 104 1.88 -2.54 -15.65
N THR A 105 2.53 -2.14 -14.56
CA THR A 105 2.33 -2.72 -13.22
C THR A 105 0.92 -2.47 -12.70
N PHE A 106 0.24 -1.41 -13.14
CA PHE A 106 -1.06 -0.96 -12.62
C PHE A 106 -2.21 -1.08 -13.62
N ILE A 107 -1.94 -1.38 -14.88
CA ILE A 107 -2.94 -1.38 -15.94
C ILE A 107 -2.85 -2.72 -16.67
N ASN A 108 -3.86 -3.53 -16.50
CA ASN A 108 -4.12 -4.71 -17.34
C ASN A 108 -5.13 -4.37 -18.42
#